data_3c5e518a29d174d82b3d1464e030b989
#
_entry.id   3c5e518a29d174d82b3d1464e030b989
#
_cell.length_a   1.000
_cell.length_b   1.000
_cell.length_c   1.000
_cell.angle_alpha   90.00
_cell.angle_beta   90.00
_cell.angle_gamma   90.00
#
_symmetry.space_group_name_H-M   'P 1'
#
loop_
_entity.id
_entity.type
_entity.pdbx_description
1 polymer ?
#
loop_
_entity_poly.entity_id
_entity_poly.type
_entity_poly.pdbx_seq_one_letter_code
_entity_poly.pdbx_strand_id
1 'polypeptide(L)'
;MTVVGDGAVGKTTLVQALLKKTKESNHNNSNGTFLEEKKITRTPFMEIESWSYKDLVFQCYDLAGQRTPGMHPLDLLKHQVLKYIDIYIFVFSLDRYESFENLNNWLRLMNLEYNLKENNSGFILVGNKVDLERNVSRELVQTLVGEDRYFHTYVETSSIYGIGIEEILEKICNMGKKILNLYD
;
A
#
# COMPACT_ATOMS: atom_id res chain seq x y z
N MET A 1 -7.43 -6.31 -0.83
CA MET A 1 -6.22 -5.51 -1.22
C MET A 1 -4.97 -6.02 -0.52
N THR A 2 -3.79 -5.68 -1.00
CA THR A 2 -2.52 -6.01 -0.32
C THR A 2 -1.53 -4.86 -0.37
N VAL A 3 -0.61 -4.83 0.62
CA VAL A 3 0.47 -3.84 0.70
C VAL A 3 1.81 -4.54 0.54
N VAL A 4 2.61 -4.13 -0.45
CA VAL A 4 3.89 -4.74 -0.81
C VAL A 4 5.01 -3.70 -0.87
N GLY A 5 6.25 -4.13 -0.72
CA GLY A 5 7.44 -3.29 -0.70
C GLY A 5 8.47 -3.78 0.31
N ASP A 6 9.61 -3.16 0.34
CA ASP A 6 10.76 -3.55 1.14
C ASP A 6 10.50 -3.53 2.67
N GLY A 7 11.40 -4.14 3.42
CA GLY A 7 11.44 -3.99 4.87
C GLY A 7 11.63 -2.53 5.30
N ALA A 8 10.97 -2.14 6.37
CA ALA A 8 11.08 -0.81 6.99
C ALA A 8 10.68 0.41 6.12
N VAL A 9 9.95 0.22 5.01
CA VAL A 9 9.33 1.36 4.26
C VAL A 9 8.07 1.90 4.91
N GLY A 10 7.56 1.23 5.96
CA GLY A 10 6.39 1.67 6.73
C GLY A 10 5.05 1.09 6.27
N LYS A 11 5.01 -0.11 5.67
CA LYS A 11 3.77 -0.78 5.25
C LYS A 11 2.77 -0.96 6.38
N THR A 12 3.17 -1.64 7.45
CA THR A 12 2.34 -1.86 8.64
C THR A 12 1.88 -0.54 9.27
N THR A 13 2.77 0.45 9.32
CA THR A 13 2.42 1.79 9.82
C THR A 13 1.38 2.46 8.93
N LEU A 14 1.49 2.31 7.60
CA LEU A 14 0.50 2.81 6.65
C LEU A 14 -0.87 2.14 6.86
N VAL A 15 -0.91 0.83 6.99
CA VAL A 15 -2.16 0.08 7.26
C VAL A 15 -2.80 0.54 8.57
N GLN A 16 -2.03 0.73 9.62
CA GLN A 16 -2.52 1.26 10.90
C GLN A 16 -3.05 2.70 10.77
N ALA A 17 -2.38 3.54 9.97
CA ALA A 17 -2.83 4.90 9.70
C ALA A 17 -4.16 4.92 8.94
N LEU A 18 -4.33 4.05 7.94
CA LEU A 18 -5.59 3.87 7.21
C LEU A 18 -6.72 3.44 8.15
N LEU A 19 -6.48 2.42 8.97
CA LEU A 19 -7.43 1.93 9.98
C LEU A 19 -7.84 3.02 10.96
N LYS A 20 -6.90 3.81 11.46
CA LYS A 20 -7.20 4.91 12.37
C LYS A 20 -8.07 5.95 11.70
N LYS A 21 -7.70 6.39 10.50
CA LYS A 21 -8.45 7.41 9.75
C LYS A 21 -9.89 6.98 9.45
N THR A 22 -10.11 5.70 9.12
CA THR A 22 -11.47 5.19 8.89
C THR A 22 -12.32 5.17 10.16
N LYS A 23 -11.72 4.89 11.32
CA LYS A 23 -12.40 4.97 12.61
C LYS A 23 -12.78 6.41 12.98
N GLU A 24 -11.89 7.38 12.70
CA GLU A 24 -12.15 8.81 12.92
C GLU A 24 -13.28 9.33 12.03
N SER A 25 -13.33 8.89 10.78
CA SER A 25 -14.39 9.26 9.84
C SER A 25 -15.77 8.72 10.26
N ASN A 26 -15.80 7.64 11.02
CA ASN A 26 -17.04 7.02 11.53
C ASN A 26 -17.44 7.54 12.91
N HIS A 27 -16.57 8.27 13.63
CA HIS A 27 -16.82 8.81 14.96
C HIS A 27 -16.28 10.25 15.05
N ASN A 28 -17.15 11.24 15.22
CA ASN A 28 -16.84 12.69 15.28
C ASN A 28 -16.02 13.13 16.49
N ASN A 29 -14.98 12.42 16.92
CA ASN A 29 -14.11 12.85 18.01
C ASN A 29 -12.73 12.21 17.91
N SER A 30 -11.69 13.02 17.63
CA SER A 30 -10.35 12.70 18.09
C SER A 30 -9.41 13.92 18.10
N ASN A 31 -9.05 14.38 19.29
CA ASN A 31 -7.89 15.20 19.55
C ASN A 31 -6.75 14.26 19.99
N GLY A 32 -5.68 14.15 19.19
CA GLY A 32 -4.51 13.36 19.58
C GLY A 32 -3.46 13.24 18.48
N THR A 33 -2.22 12.92 18.83
CA THR A 33 -1.15 12.53 17.92
C THR A 33 -1.63 11.43 16.97
N PHE A 34 -1.38 11.55 15.67
CA PHE A 34 -2.01 10.69 14.66
C PHE A 34 -1.73 9.19 14.87
N LEU A 35 -0.53 8.80 15.28
CA LEU A 35 -0.26 7.45 15.82
C LEU A 35 0.52 7.61 17.12
N GLU A 36 0.08 6.95 18.20
CA GLU A 36 0.92 6.79 19.38
C GLU A 36 2.16 5.95 18.99
N GLU A 37 3.31 6.23 19.62
CA GLU A 37 4.54 5.45 19.45
C GLU A 37 4.34 4.01 19.98
N LYS A 38 3.53 3.21 19.29
CA LYS A 38 3.56 1.78 19.47
C LYS A 38 4.90 1.27 18.93
N LYS A 39 5.59 0.49 19.74
CA LYS A 39 6.80 -0.22 19.33
C LYS A 39 6.48 -1.04 18.07
N ILE A 40 6.82 -0.47 16.89
CA ILE A 40 6.54 -1.11 15.60
C ILE A 40 7.45 -2.34 15.55
N THR A 41 6.87 -3.50 15.78
CA THR A 41 7.54 -4.79 15.58
C THR A 41 7.51 -5.13 14.09
N ARG A 42 8.47 -5.93 13.65
CA ARG A 42 8.48 -6.44 12.27
C ARG A 42 7.31 -7.39 12.09
N THR A 43 6.57 -7.23 10.98
CA THR A 43 5.56 -8.21 10.58
C THR A 43 6.24 -9.55 10.31
N PRO A 44 5.94 -10.62 11.07
CA PRO A 44 6.68 -11.87 10.94
C PRO A 44 6.42 -12.58 9.62
N PHE A 45 5.20 -12.55 9.12
CA PHE A 45 4.80 -13.18 7.87
C PHE A 45 3.74 -12.37 7.13
N MET A 46 2.55 -12.28 7.70
CA MET A 46 1.40 -11.58 7.15
C MET A 46 0.45 -11.22 8.30
N GLU A 47 -0.12 -10.02 8.22
CA GLU A 47 -1.24 -9.59 9.07
C GLU A 47 -2.44 -9.27 8.18
N ILE A 48 -3.64 -9.56 8.67
CA ILE A 48 -4.89 -9.30 7.96
C ILE A 48 -5.69 -8.29 8.77
N GLU A 49 -6.01 -7.17 8.15
CA GLU A 49 -6.82 -6.12 8.72
C GLU A 49 -8.07 -5.90 7.87
N SER A 50 -9.17 -5.49 8.51
CA SER A 50 -10.41 -5.20 7.81
C SER A 50 -11.03 -3.91 8.31
N TRP A 51 -11.56 -3.10 7.40
CA TRP A 51 -12.27 -1.85 7.73
C TRP A 51 -13.33 -1.52 6.70
N SER A 52 -14.26 -0.67 7.10
CA SER A 52 -15.24 -0.06 6.21
C SER A 52 -14.87 1.40 5.96
N TYR A 53 -14.97 1.83 4.71
CA TYR A 53 -14.82 3.23 4.34
C TYR A 53 -15.81 3.57 3.23
N LYS A 54 -16.65 4.59 3.48
CA LYS A 54 -17.84 4.86 2.66
C LYS A 54 -18.67 3.56 2.54
N ASP A 55 -19.09 3.17 1.36
CA ASP A 55 -19.96 2.01 1.11
C ASP A 55 -19.19 0.71 0.84
N LEU A 56 -17.87 0.69 1.05
CA LEU A 56 -17.02 -0.46 0.79
C LEU A 56 -16.42 -1.06 2.05
N VAL A 57 -16.28 -2.39 2.04
CA VAL A 57 -15.51 -3.13 3.04
C VAL A 57 -14.21 -3.60 2.40
N PHE A 58 -13.11 -3.26 3.06
CA PHE A 58 -11.77 -3.62 2.62
C PHE A 58 -11.17 -4.70 3.52
N GLN A 59 -10.57 -5.71 2.92
CA GLN A 59 -9.70 -6.65 3.59
C GLN A 59 -8.28 -6.42 3.08
N CYS A 60 -7.36 -6.12 3.99
CA CYS A 60 -5.97 -5.79 3.68
C CYS A 60 -5.01 -6.86 4.21
N TYR A 61 -4.16 -7.34 3.33
CA TYR A 61 -3.07 -8.24 3.64
C TYR A 61 -1.77 -7.43 3.72
N ASP A 62 -1.24 -7.21 4.93
CA ASP A 62 0.07 -6.60 5.16
C ASP A 62 1.15 -7.67 5.12
N LEU A 63 1.93 -7.68 4.06
CA LEU A 63 2.96 -8.69 3.82
C LEU A 63 4.32 -8.26 4.39
N ALA A 64 5.04 -9.20 5.00
CA ALA A 64 6.41 -8.98 5.42
C ALA A 64 7.28 -8.53 4.24
N GLY A 65 8.01 -7.41 4.41
CA GLY A 65 8.86 -6.86 3.35
C GLY A 65 10.29 -7.42 3.33
N GLN A 66 10.60 -8.39 4.20
CA GLN A 66 11.92 -9.01 4.24
C GLN A 66 11.89 -10.34 3.49
N ARG A 67 12.83 -10.50 2.56
CA ARG A 67 13.07 -11.77 1.88
C ARG A 67 13.95 -12.64 2.79
N THR A 68 13.36 -13.62 3.44
CA THR A 68 14.12 -14.73 4.00
C THR A 68 14.38 -15.72 2.87
N PRO A 69 15.62 -16.09 2.57
CA PRO A 69 15.90 -17.08 1.52
C PRO A 69 15.09 -18.36 1.75
N GLY A 70 14.30 -18.76 0.74
CA GLY A 70 13.53 -20.01 0.77
C GLY A 70 12.14 -19.94 1.41
N MET A 71 11.71 -18.83 2.02
CA MET A 71 10.37 -18.68 2.61
C MET A 71 9.87 -17.24 2.56
N HIS A 72 9.68 -16.67 1.37
CA HIS A 72 8.96 -15.40 1.29
C HIS A 72 7.45 -15.67 1.41
N PRO A 73 6.69 -14.82 2.15
CA PRO A 73 5.22 -14.95 2.24
C PRO A 73 4.55 -15.07 0.88
N LEU A 74 5.04 -14.35 -0.12
CA LEU A 74 4.56 -14.43 -1.48
C LEU A 74 4.69 -15.83 -2.09
N ASP A 75 5.75 -16.57 -1.80
CA ASP A 75 5.96 -17.91 -2.37
C ASP A 75 4.92 -18.93 -1.89
N LEU A 76 4.41 -18.74 -0.66
CA LEU A 76 3.37 -19.59 -0.07
C LEU A 76 1.96 -19.12 -0.42
N LEU A 77 1.75 -17.80 -0.55
CA LEU A 77 0.43 -17.20 -0.72
C LEU A 77 0.05 -17.01 -2.20
N LYS A 78 1.02 -17.08 -3.12
CA LYS A 78 0.84 -16.75 -4.52
C LYS A 78 -0.31 -17.48 -5.20
N HIS A 79 -0.50 -18.75 -4.92
CA HIS A 79 -1.53 -19.56 -5.58
C HIS A 79 -2.91 -19.51 -4.89
N GLN A 80 -2.98 -19.08 -3.65
CA GLN A 80 -4.21 -19.16 -2.84
C GLN A 80 -4.84 -17.81 -2.55
N VAL A 81 -4.06 -16.76 -2.36
CA VAL A 81 -4.56 -15.46 -1.91
C VAL A 81 -4.37 -14.39 -2.96
N LEU A 82 -3.16 -14.24 -3.51
CA LEU A 82 -2.82 -13.08 -4.33
C LEU A 82 -3.61 -13.01 -5.65
N LYS A 83 -4.04 -14.12 -6.23
CA LYS A 83 -4.86 -14.11 -7.45
C LYS A 83 -6.26 -13.47 -7.27
N TYR A 84 -6.70 -13.29 -6.03
CA TYR A 84 -7.99 -12.68 -5.70
C TYR A 84 -7.87 -11.27 -5.16
N ILE A 85 -6.70 -10.66 -5.28
CA ILE A 85 -6.47 -9.29 -4.82
C ILE A 85 -6.88 -8.30 -5.90
N ASP A 86 -7.79 -7.42 -5.56
CA ASP A 86 -8.30 -6.38 -6.47
C ASP A 86 -7.39 -5.15 -6.52
N ILE A 87 -6.75 -4.79 -5.39
CA ILE A 87 -5.92 -3.58 -5.29
C ILE A 87 -4.57 -3.91 -4.67
N TYR A 88 -3.50 -3.51 -5.35
CA TYR A 88 -2.13 -3.62 -4.89
C TYR A 88 -1.56 -2.24 -4.56
N ILE A 89 -1.06 -2.08 -3.34
CA ILE A 89 -0.39 -0.85 -2.88
C ILE A 89 1.11 -1.15 -2.77
N PHE A 90 1.89 -0.55 -3.64
CA PHE A 90 3.35 -0.65 -3.64
C PHE A 90 3.92 0.51 -2.83
N VAL A 91 4.64 0.21 -1.76
CA VAL A 91 5.20 1.21 -0.86
C VAL A 91 6.71 1.22 -0.95
N PHE A 92 7.27 2.40 -1.19
CA PHE A 92 8.69 2.69 -1.02
C PHE A 92 8.88 3.84 -0.03
N SER A 93 10.10 4.04 0.43
CA SER A 93 10.43 5.10 1.37
C SER A 93 11.15 6.23 0.65
N LEU A 94 10.65 7.47 0.77
CA LEU A 94 11.20 8.64 0.07
C LEU A 94 12.62 9.00 0.52
N ASP A 95 13.00 8.61 1.75
CA ASP A 95 14.33 8.80 2.32
C ASP A 95 15.35 7.73 1.88
N ARG A 96 14.90 6.65 1.19
CA ARG A 96 15.76 5.51 0.86
C ARG A 96 15.60 5.08 -0.60
N TYR A 97 16.57 5.50 -1.44
CA TYR A 97 16.57 5.26 -2.89
C TYR A 97 16.51 3.78 -3.25
N GLU A 98 17.19 2.90 -2.51
CA GLU A 98 17.21 1.45 -2.76
C GLU A 98 15.80 0.85 -2.69
N SER A 99 14.93 1.37 -1.83
CA SER A 99 13.54 0.90 -1.75
C SER A 99 12.72 1.26 -2.98
N PHE A 100 13.07 2.35 -3.65
CA PHE A 100 12.49 2.74 -4.94
C PHE A 100 13.02 1.87 -6.09
N GLU A 101 14.33 1.62 -6.15
CA GLU A 101 14.92 0.70 -7.15
C GLU A 101 14.34 -0.70 -7.05
N ASN A 102 14.13 -1.19 -5.84
CA ASN A 102 13.55 -2.51 -5.57
C ASN A 102 12.08 -2.65 -6.01
N LEU A 103 11.38 -1.55 -6.32
CA LEU A 103 10.03 -1.62 -6.91
C LEU A 103 10.02 -2.46 -8.20
N ASN A 104 11.07 -2.39 -9.02
CA ASN A 104 11.17 -3.19 -10.23
C ASN A 104 11.17 -4.70 -9.92
N ASN A 105 11.79 -5.11 -8.82
CA ASN A 105 11.79 -6.50 -8.40
C ASN A 105 10.40 -6.93 -7.91
N TRP A 106 9.71 -6.07 -7.17
CA TRP A 106 8.33 -6.30 -6.73
C TRP A 106 7.37 -6.38 -7.92
N LEU A 107 7.50 -5.48 -8.90
CA LEU A 107 6.69 -5.47 -10.11
C LEU A 107 6.90 -6.75 -10.94
N ARG A 108 8.16 -7.16 -11.12
CA ARG A 108 8.48 -8.40 -11.84
C ARG A 108 7.87 -9.62 -11.16
N LEU A 109 8.02 -9.72 -9.85
CA LEU A 109 7.45 -10.81 -9.06
C LEU A 109 5.93 -10.89 -9.24
N MET A 110 5.26 -9.74 -9.17
CA MET A 110 3.80 -9.67 -9.31
C MET A 110 3.34 -9.89 -10.76
N ASN A 111 4.01 -9.31 -11.73
CA ASN A 111 3.58 -9.36 -13.14
C ASN A 111 3.87 -10.71 -13.81
N LEU A 112 5.02 -11.32 -13.53
CA LEU A 112 5.42 -12.60 -14.13
C LEU A 112 4.60 -13.79 -13.60
N GLU A 113 4.14 -13.71 -12.35
CA GLU A 113 3.50 -14.85 -11.72
C GLU A 113 1.97 -14.79 -11.75
N TYR A 114 1.35 -13.60 -11.96
CA TYR A 114 -0.09 -13.44 -11.74
C TYR A 114 -0.86 -12.78 -12.87
N ASN A 115 -0.21 -12.30 -13.92
CA ASN A 115 -0.85 -11.53 -15.02
C ASN A 115 -1.81 -10.46 -14.48
N LEU A 116 -1.35 -9.68 -13.51
CA LEU A 116 -2.21 -8.74 -12.75
C LEU A 116 -2.92 -7.73 -13.65
N LYS A 117 -2.32 -7.35 -14.78
CA LYS A 117 -2.96 -6.45 -15.75
C LYS A 117 -4.16 -7.10 -16.45
N GLU A 118 -4.16 -8.41 -16.62
CA GLU A 118 -5.27 -9.12 -17.25
C GLU A 118 -6.49 -9.26 -16.32
N ASN A 119 -6.26 -9.22 -15.00
CA ASN A 119 -7.30 -9.39 -13.99
C ASN A 119 -8.01 -8.10 -13.60
N ASN A 120 -7.82 -6.99 -14.32
CA ASN A 120 -8.40 -5.67 -14.00
C ASN A 120 -8.07 -5.16 -12.59
N SER A 121 -6.95 -5.59 -12.01
CA SER A 121 -6.53 -5.16 -10.67
C SER A 121 -6.01 -3.72 -10.68
N GLY A 122 -6.20 -3.02 -9.57
CA GLY A 122 -5.72 -1.66 -9.38
C GLY A 122 -4.33 -1.61 -8.75
N PHE A 123 -3.47 -0.70 -9.24
CA PHE A 123 -2.11 -0.51 -8.76
C PHE A 123 -1.90 0.91 -8.27
N ILE A 124 -1.59 1.06 -6.99
CA ILE A 124 -1.29 2.34 -6.33
C ILE A 124 0.17 2.35 -5.91
N LEU A 125 0.89 3.42 -6.23
CA LEU A 125 2.24 3.67 -5.73
C LEU A 125 2.19 4.64 -4.56
N VAL A 126 2.91 4.34 -3.48
CA VAL A 126 2.99 5.18 -2.28
C VAL A 126 4.45 5.49 -1.96
N GLY A 127 4.81 6.77 -1.98
CA GLY A 127 6.06 7.27 -1.43
C GLY A 127 5.85 7.67 0.02
N ASN A 128 6.25 6.80 0.94
CA ASN A 128 6.06 7.05 2.38
C ASN A 128 7.24 7.81 2.99
N LYS A 129 7.03 8.33 4.19
CA LYS A 129 7.97 9.14 4.98
C LYS A 129 8.34 10.48 4.34
N VAL A 130 7.32 11.18 3.83
CA VAL A 130 7.49 12.54 3.27
C VAL A 130 8.02 13.56 4.31
N ASP A 131 7.94 13.20 5.57
CA ASP A 131 8.46 13.95 6.72
C ASP A 131 9.98 13.87 6.89
N LEU A 132 10.66 12.95 6.20
CA LEU A 132 12.11 12.79 6.21
C LEU A 132 12.77 13.45 4.98
N GLU A 133 14.09 13.59 5.03
CA GLU A 133 14.86 14.09 3.89
C GLU A 133 14.68 13.21 2.67
N ARG A 134 14.31 13.81 1.55
CA ARG A 134 13.99 13.10 0.30
C ARG A 134 15.25 12.71 -0.46
N ASN A 135 15.38 11.43 -0.78
CA ASN A 135 16.43 10.86 -1.64
C ASN A 135 15.89 10.33 -2.98
N VAL A 136 14.58 10.35 -3.19
CA VAL A 136 13.93 9.94 -4.45
C VAL A 136 13.26 11.15 -5.09
N SER A 137 13.69 11.52 -6.31
CA SER A 137 13.12 12.68 -7.00
C SER A 137 11.70 12.41 -7.50
N ARG A 138 10.90 13.48 -7.60
CA ARG A 138 9.52 13.40 -8.10
C ARG A 138 9.46 13.02 -9.58
N GLU A 139 10.40 13.51 -10.35
CA GLU A 139 10.52 13.25 -11.78
C GLU A 139 10.67 11.75 -12.06
N LEU A 140 11.53 11.07 -11.28
CA LEU A 140 11.70 9.63 -11.38
C LEU A 140 10.40 8.87 -11.08
N VAL A 141 9.70 9.25 -10.02
CA VAL A 141 8.44 8.60 -9.65
C VAL A 141 7.38 8.78 -10.73
N GLN A 142 7.29 9.96 -11.35
CA GLN A 142 6.32 10.25 -12.41
C GLN A 142 6.53 9.37 -13.66
N THR A 143 7.72 8.85 -13.89
CA THR A 143 7.96 7.92 -15.02
C THR A 143 7.21 6.59 -14.88
N LEU A 144 6.80 6.23 -13.66
CA LEU A 144 6.14 4.95 -13.34
C LEU A 144 4.61 5.06 -13.28
N VAL A 145 4.05 6.28 -13.34
CA VAL A 145 2.64 6.55 -13.06
C VAL A 145 1.92 7.08 -14.31
N GLY A 146 0.75 6.54 -14.62
CA GLY A 146 -0.08 6.96 -15.76
C GLY A 146 -0.92 5.81 -16.31
N GLU A 147 -1.77 6.10 -17.31
CA GLU A 147 -2.69 5.11 -17.89
C GLU A 147 -1.96 3.92 -18.54
N ASP A 148 -0.85 4.18 -19.24
CA ASP A 148 -0.04 3.15 -19.90
C ASP A 148 1.16 2.70 -19.06
N ARG A 149 1.17 3.03 -17.76
CA ARG A 149 2.26 2.71 -16.84
C ARG A 149 1.88 1.61 -15.88
N TYR A 150 2.85 1.23 -15.02
CA TYR A 150 2.60 0.19 -14.01
C TYR A 150 1.61 0.63 -12.94
N PHE A 151 1.63 1.91 -12.55
CA PHE A 151 0.79 2.43 -11.49
C PHE A 151 -0.25 3.39 -12.03
N HIS A 152 -1.50 3.20 -11.64
CA HIS A 152 -2.61 4.07 -12.01
C HIS A 152 -2.56 5.41 -11.28
N THR A 153 -2.02 5.44 -10.08
CA THR A 153 -1.93 6.65 -9.26
C THR A 153 -0.77 6.59 -8.28
N TYR A 154 -0.34 7.76 -7.81
CA TYR A 154 0.72 7.96 -6.84
C TYR A 154 0.25 8.87 -5.71
N VAL A 155 0.65 8.56 -4.47
CA VAL A 155 0.41 9.39 -3.28
C VAL A 155 1.67 9.45 -2.43
N GLU A 156 2.00 10.64 -1.92
CA GLU A 156 3.05 10.82 -0.91
C GLU A 156 2.44 10.82 0.48
N THR A 157 3.01 10.05 1.41
CA THR A 157 2.46 9.92 2.75
C THR A 157 3.51 10.10 3.83
N SER A 158 3.06 10.59 5.00
CA SER A 158 3.69 10.28 6.27
C SER A 158 2.70 9.51 7.14
N SER A 159 2.90 8.22 7.22
CA SER A 159 2.00 7.36 7.99
C SER A 159 2.00 7.71 9.48
N ILE A 160 3.10 8.25 10.00
CA ILE A 160 3.22 8.66 11.41
C ILE A 160 2.43 9.94 11.68
N TYR A 161 2.51 10.92 10.77
CA TYR A 161 1.87 12.22 10.92
C TYR A 161 0.50 12.34 10.24
N GLY A 162 0.04 11.27 9.58
CA GLY A 162 -1.27 11.25 8.91
C GLY A 162 -1.32 12.02 7.59
N ILE A 163 -0.18 12.49 7.07
CA ILE A 163 -0.11 13.21 5.81
C ILE A 163 -0.45 12.26 4.65
N GLY A 164 -1.32 12.68 3.74
CA GLY A 164 -1.70 11.91 2.56
C GLY A 164 -2.59 10.69 2.82
N ILE A 165 -2.95 10.39 4.10
CA ILE A 165 -3.73 9.18 4.45
C ILE A 165 -5.18 9.27 3.94
N GLU A 166 -5.80 10.44 3.99
CA GLU A 166 -7.13 10.64 3.44
C GLU A 166 -7.12 10.52 1.91
N GLU A 167 -6.11 11.10 1.26
CA GLU A 167 -5.97 11.00 -0.20
C GLU A 167 -5.84 9.54 -0.66
N ILE A 168 -5.00 8.74 -0.01
CA ILE A 168 -4.86 7.32 -0.38
C ILE A 168 -6.15 6.53 -0.12
N LEU A 169 -6.90 6.81 0.97
CA LEU A 169 -8.21 6.20 1.21
C LEU A 169 -9.19 6.50 0.08
N GLU A 170 -9.24 7.75 -0.38
CA GLU A 170 -10.08 8.15 -1.51
C GLU A 170 -9.69 7.42 -2.80
N LYS A 171 -8.38 7.32 -3.08
CA LYS A 171 -7.88 6.59 -4.25
C LYS A 171 -8.25 5.10 -4.20
N ILE A 172 -8.09 4.46 -3.03
CA ILE A 172 -8.47 3.06 -2.81
C ILE A 172 -9.98 2.89 -3.03
N CYS A 173 -10.80 3.76 -2.44
CA CYS A 173 -12.26 3.70 -2.57
C CYS A 173 -12.70 3.86 -4.03
N ASN A 174 -12.20 4.87 -4.73
CA ASN A 174 -12.54 5.11 -6.12
C ASN A 174 -12.11 3.94 -7.02
N MET A 175 -10.94 3.37 -6.77
CA MET A 175 -10.46 2.19 -7.50
C MET A 175 -11.32 0.96 -7.22
N GLY A 176 -11.71 0.72 -5.96
CA GLY A 176 -12.63 -0.35 -5.58
C GLY A 176 -13.99 -0.22 -6.26
N LYS A 177 -14.57 0.98 -6.28
CA LYS A 177 -15.82 1.24 -7.00
C LYS A 177 -15.70 0.95 -8.49
N LYS A 178 -14.59 1.36 -9.12
CA LYS A 178 -14.32 1.09 -10.53
C LYS A 178 -14.24 -0.41 -10.82
N ILE A 179 -13.51 -1.17 -10.00
CA ILE A 179 -13.34 -2.62 -10.16
C ILE A 179 -14.69 -3.34 -10.01
N LEU A 180 -15.51 -2.92 -9.06
CA LEU A 180 -16.83 -3.51 -8.79
C LEU A 180 -17.93 -2.97 -9.71
N ASN A 181 -17.60 -2.09 -10.68
CA ASN A 181 -18.55 -1.40 -11.55
C ASN A 181 -19.69 -0.68 -10.78
N LEU A 182 -19.35 -0.08 -9.62
CA LEU A 182 -20.27 0.64 -8.75
C LEU A 182 -20.27 2.16 -9.04
N TYR A 183 -20.15 2.55 -10.29
CA TYR A 183 -20.39 3.93 -10.70
C TYR A 183 -21.87 4.09 -11.07
N ASP A 184 -22.51 5.02 -10.39
CA ASP A 184 -23.77 5.61 -10.82
C ASP A 184 -23.55 6.57 -11.99
#